data_60bac6acfc50949d272bc4af49aece9f
#
_entry.id   60bac6acfc50949d272bc4af49aece9f
#
_cell.length_a   1.000
_cell.length_b   1.000
_cell.length_c   1.000
_cell.angle_alpha   90.00
_cell.angle_beta   90.00
_cell.angle_gamma   90.00
#
_symmetry.space_group_name_H-M   'P 1'
#
loop_
_entity.id
_entity.type
_entity.pdbx_description
1 polymer ?
#
loop_
_entity_poly.entity_id
_entity_poly.type
_entity_poly.pdbx_seq_one_letter_code
_entity_poly.pdbx_strand_id
1 'polypeptide(L)'
;MPVYNHKELNSRFLFVHIPRTAGRFFQSNLEENNFKLEHNANGSVDGIEVLHFHRELYEKYLNVSDIPHISIIRNPVDRFLGASIFLKRMYGDDIQELMEDGTYFFSMLDNFPLTESVNWYRSQVDFISNKTHIWKYENGFGEDFSKWVSDILNVPFQVYDVPYKKLSYDESNKLQKTDKLIDNIRKLYRNDFEQLYPELATPL
;
A
#
# COMPACT_ATOMS: atom_id res chain seq x y z
N MET A 1 6.11 0.96 9.17
CA MET A 1 6.22 -0.40 8.58
C MET A 1 6.20 -1.43 9.69
N PRO A 2 5.23 -2.32 9.68
CA PRO A 2 5.18 -3.37 10.69
C PRO A 2 6.21 -4.47 10.43
N VAL A 3 7.00 -4.79 11.44
CA VAL A 3 7.83 -6.00 11.49
C VAL A 3 7.05 -7.06 12.25
N TYR A 4 6.97 -8.24 11.68
CA TYR A 4 6.25 -9.38 12.25
C TYR A 4 7.21 -10.51 12.60
N ASN A 5 6.92 -11.18 13.73
CA ASN A 5 7.54 -12.41 14.17
C ASN A 5 6.49 -13.52 14.28
N HIS A 6 6.82 -14.71 13.81
CA HIS A 6 6.02 -15.88 14.13
C HIS A 6 6.21 -16.30 15.61
N LYS A 7 5.13 -16.58 16.33
CA LYS A 7 5.18 -16.84 17.78
C LYS A 7 5.98 -18.09 18.17
N GLU A 8 6.02 -19.09 17.29
CA GLU A 8 6.60 -20.41 17.59
C GLU A 8 7.77 -20.77 16.69
N LEU A 9 7.81 -20.20 15.48
CA LEU A 9 8.82 -20.49 14.48
C LEU A 9 9.76 -19.28 14.35
N ASN A 10 11.03 -19.55 14.09
CA ASN A 10 12.02 -18.47 13.91
C ASN A 10 11.87 -17.81 12.53
N SER A 11 10.72 -17.15 12.32
CA SER A 11 10.43 -16.42 11.09
C SER A 11 10.11 -14.96 11.42
N ARG A 12 10.85 -14.05 10.81
CA ARG A 12 10.74 -12.60 11.00
C ARG A 12 10.78 -11.93 9.64
N PHE A 13 9.90 -10.96 9.40
CA PHE A 13 9.86 -10.22 8.13
C PHE A 13 9.32 -8.81 8.29
N LEU A 14 9.63 -7.96 7.31
CA LEU A 14 9.05 -6.63 7.15
C LEU A 14 7.84 -6.68 6.21
N PHE A 15 6.68 -6.27 6.68
CA PHE A 15 5.57 -5.98 5.80
C PHE A 15 5.66 -4.54 5.30
N VAL A 16 6.07 -4.36 4.04
CA VAL A 16 6.10 -3.06 3.37
C VAL A 16 4.66 -2.66 3.05
N HIS A 17 4.00 -2.01 4.01
CA HIS A 17 2.58 -1.68 3.93
C HIS A 17 2.36 -0.40 3.12
N ILE A 18 2.08 -0.56 1.85
CA ILE A 18 1.67 0.53 0.96
C ILE A 18 0.18 0.85 1.24
N PRO A 19 -0.20 2.13 1.43
CA PRO A 19 -1.59 2.47 1.66
C PRO A 19 -2.52 2.01 0.52
N ARG A 20 -3.69 1.45 0.85
CA ARG A 20 -4.77 1.02 -0.07
C ARG A 20 -4.48 -0.17 -0.97
N THR A 21 -3.56 -1.02 -0.57
CA THR A 21 -3.19 -2.28 -1.27
C THR A 21 -3.60 -3.56 -0.52
N ALA A 22 -4.64 -3.53 0.31
CA ALA A 22 -5.13 -4.62 1.15
C ALA A 22 -4.31 -4.90 2.42
N GLY A 23 -3.52 -3.93 2.92
CA GLY A 23 -2.70 -4.14 4.10
C GLY A 23 -3.44 -4.64 5.34
N ARG A 24 -4.65 -4.12 5.63
CA ARG A 24 -5.46 -4.58 6.77
C ARG A 24 -5.91 -6.04 6.64
N PHE A 25 -6.27 -6.47 5.43
CA PHE A 25 -6.59 -7.87 5.17
C PHE A 25 -5.38 -8.77 5.47
N PHE A 26 -4.21 -8.40 4.99
CA PHE A 26 -2.99 -9.17 5.24
C PHE A 26 -2.61 -9.19 6.72
N GLN A 27 -2.71 -8.05 7.41
CA GLN A 27 -2.46 -7.96 8.86
C GLN A 27 -3.37 -8.91 9.66
N SER A 28 -4.68 -8.91 9.38
CA SER A 28 -5.62 -9.82 10.05
C SER A 28 -5.27 -11.29 9.78
N ASN A 29 -4.88 -11.62 8.56
CA ASN A 29 -4.44 -12.98 8.23
C ASN A 29 -3.11 -13.36 8.89
N LEU A 30 -2.19 -12.42 9.10
CA LEU A 30 -0.97 -12.66 9.85
C LEU A 30 -1.27 -13.04 11.31
N GLU A 31 -2.22 -12.36 11.95
CA GLU A 31 -2.64 -12.66 13.32
C GLU A 31 -3.22 -14.05 13.44
N GLU A 32 -4.07 -14.49 12.50
CA GLU A 32 -4.64 -15.85 12.44
C GLU A 32 -3.57 -16.94 12.17
N ASN A 33 -2.48 -16.58 11.49
CA ASN A 33 -1.33 -17.46 11.24
C ASN A 33 -0.23 -17.34 12.30
N ASN A 34 -0.56 -16.95 13.53
CA ASN A 34 0.36 -16.84 14.66
C ASN A 34 1.52 -15.85 14.50
N PHE A 35 1.41 -14.88 13.61
CA PHE A 35 2.35 -13.78 13.58
C PHE A 35 1.94 -12.69 14.57
N LYS A 36 2.94 -12.07 15.17
CA LYS A 36 2.77 -10.99 16.13
C LYS A 36 3.60 -9.79 15.69
N LEU A 37 3.02 -8.62 15.79
CA LEU A 37 3.70 -7.36 15.55
C LEU A 37 4.84 -7.17 16.57
N GLU A 38 6.06 -6.94 16.09
CA GLU A 38 7.24 -6.79 16.93
C GLU A 38 7.27 -5.45 17.67
N HIS A 39 6.93 -4.39 16.96
CA HIS A 39 6.92 -3.03 17.50
C HIS A 39 5.57 -2.38 17.31
N ASN A 40 5.21 -1.53 18.27
CA ASN A 40 3.98 -0.76 18.17
C ASN A 40 4.07 0.19 16.96
N ALA A 41 3.34 -0.14 15.90
CA ALA A 41 3.24 0.67 14.68
C ALA A 41 2.44 1.97 14.89
N ASN A 42 2.01 2.27 16.11
CA ASN A 42 1.16 3.41 16.46
C ASN A 42 1.95 4.72 16.69
N GLY A 43 3.15 4.85 16.18
CA GLY A 43 3.93 6.08 16.24
C GLY A 43 3.98 6.79 14.91
N SER A 44 4.43 8.05 14.93
CA SER A 44 4.76 8.80 13.72
C SER A 44 6.13 9.44 13.85
N VAL A 45 6.81 9.59 12.71
CA VAL A 45 8.06 10.34 12.58
C VAL A 45 7.86 11.34 11.43
N ASP A 46 8.13 12.61 11.70
CA ASP A 46 7.96 13.70 10.74
C ASP A 46 6.53 13.75 10.13
N GLY A 47 5.51 13.39 10.93
CA GLY A 47 4.11 13.38 10.50
C GLY A 47 3.69 12.17 9.68
N ILE A 48 4.58 11.18 9.46
CA ILE A 48 4.28 9.93 8.76
C ILE A 48 4.13 8.81 9.78
N GLU A 49 3.01 8.10 9.71
CA GLU A 49 2.79 6.91 10.54
C GLU A 49 3.85 5.84 10.27
N VAL A 50 4.40 5.26 11.34
CA VAL A 50 5.38 4.15 11.23
C VAL A 50 4.81 3.00 10.37
N LEU A 51 3.51 2.79 10.43
CA LEU A 51 2.80 1.80 9.63
C LEU A 51 3.02 2.00 8.11
N HIS A 52 3.16 3.24 7.65
CA HIS A 52 3.25 3.60 6.25
C HIS A 52 4.61 4.19 5.86
N PHE A 53 5.69 3.88 6.58
CA PHE A 53 7.03 4.33 6.20
C PHE A 53 7.36 3.93 4.76
N HIS A 54 7.80 4.88 3.94
CA HIS A 54 8.43 4.58 2.66
C HIS A 54 9.88 4.09 2.87
N ARG A 55 10.54 3.65 1.80
CA ARG A 55 11.83 2.98 1.87
C ARG A 55 12.88 3.73 2.68
N GLU A 56 13.10 5.01 2.41
CA GLU A 56 14.11 5.82 3.12
C GLU A 56 13.87 5.86 4.62
N LEU A 57 12.61 5.90 5.06
CA LEU A 57 12.28 5.94 6.49
C LEU A 57 12.48 4.58 7.15
N TYR A 58 12.00 3.48 6.54
CA TYR A 58 12.19 2.19 7.19
C TYR A 58 13.64 1.72 7.17
N GLU A 59 14.42 2.02 6.13
CA GLU A 59 15.86 1.75 6.07
C GLU A 59 16.63 2.57 7.10
N LYS A 60 16.19 3.80 7.38
CA LYS A 60 16.82 4.68 8.37
C LYS A 60 16.49 4.32 9.82
N TYR A 61 15.24 3.97 10.10
CA TYR A 61 14.75 3.85 11.47
C TYR A 61 14.51 2.41 11.94
N LEU A 62 14.47 1.43 11.04
CA LEU A 62 14.23 0.03 11.38
C LEU A 62 15.44 -0.84 11.02
N ASN A 63 15.79 -1.76 11.92
CA ASN A 63 16.82 -2.76 11.63
C ASN A 63 16.19 -3.96 10.89
N VAL A 64 16.09 -3.83 9.56
CA VAL A 64 15.37 -4.78 8.70
C VAL A 64 16.18 -5.27 7.50
N SER A 65 17.50 -4.98 7.47
CA SER A 65 18.37 -5.34 6.34
C SER A 65 18.49 -6.84 6.10
N ASP A 66 18.33 -7.65 7.13
CA ASP A 66 18.64 -9.08 7.13
C ASP A 66 17.39 -9.97 7.15
N ILE A 67 16.21 -9.39 6.95
CA ILE A 67 14.95 -10.12 6.93
C ILE A 67 14.23 -9.96 5.58
N PRO A 68 13.38 -10.91 5.18
CA PRO A 68 12.55 -10.76 4.00
C PRO A 68 11.63 -9.54 4.08
N HIS A 69 11.43 -8.87 2.95
CA HIS A 69 10.44 -7.81 2.80
C HIS A 69 9.29 -8.33 1.94
N ILE A 70 8.07 -8.18 2.40
CA ILE A 70 6.86 -8.55 1.66
C ILE A 70 6.02 -7.30 1.41
N SER A 71 5.53 -7.14 0.20
CA SER A 71 4.59 -6.07 -0.15
C SER A 71 3.46 -6.57 -1.03
N ILE A 72 2.30 -5.96 -0.88
CA ILE A 72 1.19 -6.07 -1.82
C ILE A 72 1.11 -4.75 -2.57
N ILE A 73 1.15 -4.82 -3.90
CA ILE A 73 0.95 -3.68 -4.78
C ILE A 73 -0.43 -3.76 -5.45
N ARG A 74 -0.90 -2.66 -5.98
CA ARG A 74 -2.19 -2.57 -6.66
C ARG A 74 -2.09 -1.68 -7.88
N ASN A 75 -2.92 -1.95 -8.91
CA ASN A 75 -3.04 -1.07 -10.06
C ASN A 75 -3.05 0.40 -9.62
N PRO A 76 -2.15 1.26 -10.14
CA PRO A 76 -1.98 2.63 -9.65
C PRO A 76 -3.26 3.47 -9.72
N VAL A 77 -4.10 3.28 -10.75
CA VAL A 77 -5.40 3.96 -10.88
C VAL A 77 -6.34 3.55 -9.75
N ASP A 78 -6.52 2.24 -9.53
CA ASP A 78 -7.45 1.74 -8.52
C ASP A 78 -6.95 2.03 -7.09
N ARG A 79 -5.64 2.05 -6.89
CA ARG A 79 -5.03 2.45 -5.62
C ARG A 79 -5.30 3.93 -5.34
N PHE A 80 -5.05 4.82 -6.32
CA PHE A 80 -5.29 6.25 -6.22
C PHE A 80 -6.75 6.55 -5.89
N LEU A 81 -7.68 5.99 -6.65
CA LEU A 81 -9.11 6.14 -6.40
C LEU A 81 -9.50 5.64 -5.00
N GLY A 82 -8.93 4.52 -4.59
CA GLY A 82 -9.14 3.98 -3.24
C GLY A 82 -8.61 4.89 -2.12
N ALA A 83 -7.50 5.59 -2.32
CA ALA A 83 -6.97 6.59 -1.38
C ALA A 83 -7.90 7.81 -1.33
N SER A 84 -8.30 8.30 -2.48
CA SER A 84 -9.15 9.49 -2.62
C SER A 84 -10.54 9.32 -2.00
N ILE A 85 -11.19 8.19 -2.25
CA ILE A 85 -12.48 7.87 -1.61
C ILE A 85 -12.33 7.80 -0.08
N PHE A 86 -11.25 7.26 0.42
CA PHE A 86 -11.02 7.20 1.85
C PHE A 86 -10.82 8.60 2.45
N LEU A 87 -10.03 9.46 1.81
CA LEU A 87 -9.82 10.84 2.27
C LEU A 87 -11.10 11.68 2.19
N LYS A 88 -11.89 11.53 1.13
CA LYS A 88 -13.21 12.17 1.03
C LYS A 88 -14.12 11.84 2.23
N ARG A 89 -14.10 10.59 2.69
CA ARG A 89 -14.86 10.19 3.90
C ARG A 89 -14.32 10.78 5.19
N MET A 90 -13.00 10.96 5.26
CA MET A 90 -12.35 11.51 6.45
C MET A 90 -12.53 13.03 6.56
N TYR A 91 -12.48 13.73 5.45
CA TYR A 91 -12.39 15.19 5.40
C TYR A 91 -13.60 15.89 4.74
N GLY A 92 -14.54 15.15 4.15
CA GLY A 92 -15.80 15.68 3.61
C GLY A 92 -15.69 16.52 2.33
N ASP A 93 -14.50 16.63 1.73
CA ASP A 93 -14.26 17.48 0.56
C ASP A 93 -14.67 16.80 -0.74
N ASP A 94 -15.13 17.59 -1.71
CA ASP A 94 -15.32 17.12 -3.06
C ASP A 94 -14.00 17.08 -3.83
N ILE A 95 -13.32 15.95 -3.70
CA ILE A 95 -11.96 15.74 -4.22
C ILE A 95 -11.98 15.57 -5.75
N GLN A 96 -13.13 15.27 -6.37
CA GLN A 96 -13.19 14.97 -7.80
C GLN A 96 -12.76 16.16 -8.66
N GLU A 97 -13.28 17.35 -8.37
CA GLU A 97 -12.97 18.57 -9.11
C GLU A 97 -11.47 18.92 -8.98
N LEU A 98 -10.92 18.76 -7.78
CA LEU A 98 -9.50 18.96 -7.49
C LEU A 98 -8.59 17.97 -8.24
N MET A 99 -9.07 16.75 -8.50
CA MET A 99 -8.32 15.73 -9.22
C MET A 99 -8.39 15.91 -10.73
N GLU A 100 -9.49 16.43 -11.24
CA GLU A 100 -9.62 16.75 -12.66
C GLU A 100 -8.82 18.00 -13.06
N ASP A 101 -8.66 18.92 -12.13
CA ASP A 101 -7.72 20.04 -12.25
C ASP A 101 -6.32 19.64 -11.78
N GLY A 102 -5.66 18.75 -12.52
CA GLY A 102 -4.37 18.15 -12.17
C GLY A 102 -3.28 19.11 -11.64
N THR A 103 -3.44 20.41 -11.79
CA THR A 103 -2.54 21.47 -11.26
C THR A 103 -2.51 21.48 -9.73
N TYR A 104 -3.64 21.38 -9.06
CA TYR A 104 -3.71 21.45 -7.60
C TYR A 104 -3.05 20.22 -6.95
N PHE A 105 -3.30 19.06 -7.50
CA PHE A 105 -2.78 17.81 -6.96
C PHE A 105 -1.26 17.66 -7.13
N PHE A 106 -0.74 18.04 -8.30
CA PHE A 106 0.71 18.06 -8.54
C PHE A 106 1.41 19.12 -7.68
N SER A 107 0.80 20.30 -7.50
CA SER A 107 1.34 21.34 -6.61
C SER A 107 1.31 20.93 -5.13
N MET A 108 0.34 20.12 -4.71
CA MET A 108 0.33 19.55 -3.36
C MET A 108 1.51 18.61 -3.11
N LEU A 109 1.82 17.72 -4.07
CA LEU A 109 2.93 16.77 -3.92
C LEU A 109 4.29 17.47 -3.90
N ASP A 110 4.43 18.58 -4.65
CA ASP A 110 5.68 19.32 -4.75
C ASP A 110 5.91 20.30 -3.57
N ASN A 111 4.85 20.80 -2.94
CA ASN A 111 4.93 21.93 -1.99
C ASN A 111 4.58 21.57 -0.53
N PHE A 112 4.08 20.37 -0.23
CA PHE A 112 3.77 19.99 1.13
C PHE A 112 4.91 19.26 1.82
N PRO A 113 5.17 19.55 3.11
CA PRO A 113 6.01 18.69 3.91
C PRO A 113 5.43 17.28 3.89
N LEU A 114 6.30 16.28 3.92
CA LEU A 114 5.96 14.84 3.93
C LEU A 114 4.99 14.55 5.08
N THR A 115 3.71 14.73 4.84
CA THR A 115 2.64 14.42 5.76
C THR A 115 2.07 13.04 5.44
N GLU A 116 1.37 12.42 6.37
CA GLU A 116 0.71 11.13 6.14
C GLU A 116 -0.25 11.18 4.93
N SER A 117 -0.96 12.28 4.72
CA SER A 117 -1.87 12.48 3.58
C SER A 117 -1.13 12.40 2.25
N VAL A 118 0.02 13.06 2.14
CA VAL A 118 0.89 13.01 0.95
C VAL A 118 1.43 11.59 0.76
N ASN A 119 1.82 10.92 1.84
CA ASN A 119 2.34 9.56 1.82
C ASN A 119 1.32 8.55 1.26
N TRP A 120 0.02 8.78 1.44
CA TRP A 120 -1.03 7.94 0.86
C TRP A 120 -1.06 7.98 -0.67
N TYR A 121 -0.58 9.07 -1.26
CA TYR A 121 -0.47 9.25 -2.72
C TYR A 121 0.94 9.04 -3.25
N ARG A 122 1.91 8.70 -2.40
CA ARG A 122 3.29 8.42 -2.82
C ARG A 122 3.32 7.24 -3.79
N SER A 123 4.22 7.31 -4.80
CA SER A 123 4.45 6.22 -5.75
C SER A 123 4.78 4.91 -5.03
N GLN A 124 4.27 3.78 -5.49
CA GLN A 124 4.51 2.48 -4.86
C GLN A 124 5.97 2.07 -4.94
N VAL A 125 6.68 2.45 -6.00
CA VAL A 125 8.11 2.19 -6.14
C VAL A 125 8.95 2.83 -5.03
N ASP A 126 8.48 3.91 -4.42
CA ASP A 126 9.17 4.58 -3.31
C ASP A 126 9.14 3.77 -2.01
N PHE A 127 8.23 2.82 -1.90
CA PHE A 127 8.15 1.92 -0.74
C PHE A 127 9.01 0.67 -0.91
N ILE A 128 9.31 0.28 -2.14
CA ILE A 128 9.86 -1.04 -2.49
C ILE A 128 11.38 -0.96 -2.58
N SER A 129 12.07 -1.96 -2.07
CA SER A 129 13.50 -2.19 -2.29
C SER A 129 13.70 -3.37 -3.24
N ASN A 130 14.94 -3.59 -3.68
CA ASN A 130 15.32 -4.76 -4.48
C ASN A 130 15.20 -6.11 -3.73
N LYS A 131 14.97 -6.07 -2.41
CA LYS A 131 14.73 -7.24 -1.55
C LYS A 131 13.25 -7.51 -1.31
N THR A 132 12.36 -6.68 -1.85
CA THR A 132 10.92 -6.80 -1.58
C THR A 132 10.31 -7.84 -2.50
N HIS A 133 9.74 -8.88 -1.90
CA HIS A 133 8.87 -9.82 -2.58
C HIS A 133 7.51 -9.15 -2.79
N ILE A 134 7.01 -9.16 -4.02
CA ILE A 134 5.83 -8.40 -4.44
C ILE A 134 4.71 -9.34 -4.83
N TRP A 135 3.51 -9.08 -4.30
CA TRP A 135 2.26 -9.67 -4.77
C TRP A 135 1.36 -8.60 -5.39
N LYS A 136 0.80 -8.87 -6.58
CA LYS A 136 -0.20 -7.98 -7.17
C LYS A 136 -1.58 -8.27 -6.57
N TYR A 137 -2.26 -7.23 -6.10
CA TYR A 137 -3.62 -7.32 -5.56
C TYR A 137 -4.59 -8.01 -6.52
N GLU A 138 -4.40 -7.78 -7.81
CA GLU A 138 -5.22 -8.29 -8.92
C GLU A 138 -5.15 -9.82 -9.05
N ASN A 139 -4.12 -10.46 -8.54
CA ASN A 139 -4.00 -11.92 -8.49
C ASN A 139 -4.93 -12.56 -7.44
N GLY A 140 -5.60 -11.74 -6.61
CA GLY A 140 -6.45 -12.23 -5.53
C GLY A 140 -5.66 -12.81 -4.35
N PHE A 141 -6.39 -13.35 -3.37
CA PHE A 141 -5.84 -13.83 -2.10
C PHE A 141 -6.36 -15.24 -1.80
N GLY A 142 -6.04 -16.18 -2.65
CA GLY A 142 -6.40 -17.60 -2.54
C GLY A 142 -5.22 -18.47 -2.14
N GLU A 143 -5.25 -19.72 -2.62
CA GLU A 143 -4.21 -20.73 -2.36
C GLU A 143 -2.83 -20.31 -2.88
N ASP A 144 -2.78 -19.68 -4.05
CA ASP A 144 -1.51 -19.21 -4.63
C ASP A 144 -0.87 -18.14 -3.75
N PHE A 145 -1.66 -17.23 -3.16
CA PHE A 145 -1.17 -16.25 -2.22
C PHE A 145 -0.66 -16.93 -0.93
N SER A 146 -1.42 -17.89 -0.42
CA SER A 146 -1.02 -18.67 0.77
C SER A 146 0.32 -19.37 0.53
N LYS A 147 0.45 -20.04 -0.61
CA LYS A 147 1.68 -20.71 -1.01
C LYS A 147 2.84 -19.73 -1.14
N TRP A 148 2.63 -18.61 -1.82
CA TRP A 148 3.65 -17.58 -2.03
C TRP A 148 4.19 -17.02 -0.71
N VAL A 149 3.31 -16.72 0.27
CA VAL A 149 3.73 -16.27 1.60
C VAL A 149 4.50 -17.37 2.33
N SER A 150 4.00 -18.63 2.27
CA SER A 150 4.64 -19.78 2.92
C SER A 150 6.06 -20.00 2.39
N ASP A 151 6.25 -19.94 1.08
CA ASP A 151 7.54 -20.15 0.43
C ASP A 151 8.57 -19.08 0.84
N ILE A 152 8.16 -17.81 0.95
CA ILE A 152 9.05 -16.71 1.35
C ILE A 152 9.42 -16.79 2.84
N LEU A 153 8.46 -17.07 3.69
CA LEU A 153 8.65 -17.05 5.13
C LEU A 153 9.11 -18.38 5.71
N ASN A 154 9.09 -19.43 4.89
CA ASN A 154 9.38 -20.82 5.29
C ASN A 154 8.55 -21.29 6.49
N VAL A 155 7.28 -20.87 6.51
CA VAL A 155 6.27 -21.27 7.51
C VAL A 155 4.95 -21.55 6.82
N PRO A 156 4.12 -22.49 7.32
CA PRO A 156 2.76 -22.66 6.82
C PRO A 156 1.97 -21.35 6.96
N PHE A 157 1.31 -20.94 5.89
CA PHE A 157 0.42 -19.77 5.87
C PHE A 157 -0.87 -20.13 5.15
N GLN A 158 -2.00 -19.78 5.74
CA GLN A 158 -3.32 -19.98 5.17
C GLN A 158 -4.10 -18.68 5.18
N VAL A 159 -4.81 -18.41 4.08
CA VAL A 159 -5.76 -17.30 4.02
C VAL A 159 -7.07 -17.71 4.68
N TYR A 160 -7.52 -16.89 5.62
CA TYR A 160 -8.80 -17.02 6.30
C TYR A 160 -9.76 -15.92 5.83
N ASP A 161 -11.04 -16.23 5.79
CA ASP A 161 -12.09 -15.23 5.57
C ASP A 161 -12.33 -14.45 6.88
N VAL A 162 -11.39 -13.59 7.18
CA VAL A 162 -11.46 -12.73 8.38
C VAL A 162 -12.42 -11.57 8.14
N PRO A 163 -13.33 -11.29 9.07
CA PRO A 163 -14.19 -10.14 8.98
C PRO A 163 -13.38 -8.84 9.14
N TYR A 164 -12.82 -8.37 8.06
CA TYR A 164 -12.31 -6.99 8.05
C TYR A 164 -13.48 -6.04 7.75
N LYS A 165 -13.54 -4.91 8.47
CA LYS A 165 -14.50 -3.85 8.12
C LYS A 165 -14.23 -3.43 6.66
N LYS A 166 -14.87 -4.12 5.70
CA LYS A 166 -15.09 -3.52 4.38
C LYS A 166 -15.71 -2.17 4.68
N LEU A 167 -14.96 -1.10 4.44
CA LEU A 167 -15.58 0.21 4.37
C LEU A 167 -16.65 0.05 3.30
N SER A 168 -17.93 -0.01 3.72
CA SER A 168 -19.04 -0.17 2.80
C SER A 168 -18.87 0.89 1.72
N TYR A 169 -18.67 0.41 0.49
CA TYR A 169 -18.62 1.25 -0.69
C TYR A 169 -20.06 1.72 -0.91
N ASP A 170 -20.38 2.89 -0.38
CA ASP A 170 -21.57 3.60 -0.81
C ASP A 170 -21.33 4.03 -2.27
N GLU A 171 -22.20 3.62 -3.18
CA GLU A 171 -22.06 3.93 -4.60
C GLU A 171 -22.04 5.44 -4.88
N SER A 172 -22.66 6.23 -3.99
CA SER A 172 -22.66 7.70 -4.05
C SER A 172 -21.25 8.32 -3.90
N ASN A 173 -20.29 7.57 -3.41
CA ASN A 173 -18.90 8.02 -3.21
C ASN A 173 -17.94 7.54 -4.31
N LYS A 174 -18.43 6.91 -5.37
CA LYS A 174 -17.58 6.52 -6.50
C LYS A 174 -17.12 7.77 -7.24
N LEU A 175 -15.79 7.90 -7.36
CA LEU A 175 -15.20 8.86 -8.27
C LEU A 175 -15.45 8.41 -9.72
N GLN A 176 -15.83 9.33 -10.58
CA GLN A 176 -15.98 9.03 -12.00
C GLN A 176 -14.61 8.85 -12.63
N LYS A 177 -14.39 7.73 -13.32
CA LYS A 177 -13.17 7.45 -14.07
C LYS A 177 -13.21 8.17 -15.42
N THR A 178 -13.00 9.48 -15.43
CA THR A 178 -12.89 10.24 -16.69
C THR A 178 -11.53 9.98 -17.33
N ASP A 179 -11.44 10.08 -18.66
CA ASP A 179 -10.17 9.90 -19.38
C ASP A 179 -9.11 10.89 -18.88
N LYS A 180 -9.50 12.14 -18.63
CA LYS A 180 -8.63 13.19 -18.10
C LYS A 180 -8.05 12.80 -16.72
N LEU A 181 -8.86 12.25 -15.82
CA LEU A 181 -8.41 11.79 -14.52
C LEU A 181 -7.42 10.62 -14.66
N ILE A 182 -7.74 9.65 -15.52
CA ILE A 182 -6.88 8.50 -15.77
C ILE A 182 -5.52 8.93 -16.33
N ASP A 183 -5.50 9.86 -17.27
CA ASP A 183 -4.26 10.40 -17.86
C ASP A 183 -3.41 11.14 -16.83
N ASN A 184 -4.03 11.92 -15.96
CA ASN A 184 -3.32 12.58 -14.85
C ASN A 184 -2.72 11.55 -13.88
N ILE A 185 -3.47 10.52 -13.52
CA ILE A 185 -2.97 9.43 -12.66
C ILE A 185 -1.80 8.70 -13.33
N ARG A 186 -1.88 8.42 -14.63
CA ARG A 186 -0.78 7.79 -15.38
C ARG A 186 0.48 8.64 -15.40
N LYS A 187 0.35 9.95 -15.58
CA LYS A 187 1.49 10.87 -15.51
C LYS A 187 2.12 10.88 -14.11
N LEU A 188 1.28 10.96 -13.06
CA LEU A 188 1.72 10.98 -11.67
C LEU A 188 2.47 9.69 -11.29
N TYR A 189 1.94 8.53 -11.67
CA TYR A 189 2.49 7.22 -11.32
C TYR A 189 3.24 6.56 -12.47
N ARG A 190 3.86 7.34 -13.34
CA ARG A 190 4.63 6.84 -14.48
C ARG A 190 5.62 5.74 -14.06
N ASN A 191 6.36 5.96 -12.99
CA ASN A 191 7.33 4.99 -12.48
C ASN A 191 6.66 3.69 -11.98
N ASP A 192 5.49 3.77 -11.34
CA ASP A 192 4.74 2.60 -10.92
C ASP A 192 4.29 1.77 -12.14
N PHE A 193 3.82 2.43 -13.21
CA PHE A 193 3.46 1.73 -14.44
C PHE A 193 4.66 1.10 -15.12
N GLU A 194 5.74 1.84 -15.32
CA GLU A 194 6.93 1.34 -16.02
C GLU A 194 7.61 0.17 -15.28
N GLN A 195 7.68 0.21 -13.94
CA GLN A 195 8.43 -0.75 -13.15
C GLN A 195 7.58 -1.90 -12.60
N LEU A 196 6.32 -1.66 -12.24
CA LEU A 196 5.47 -2.62 -11.55
C LEU A 196 4.34 -3.18 -12.44
N TYR A 197 3.90 -2.41 -13.42
CA TYR A 197 2.80 -2.76 -14.34
C TYR A 197 3.16 -2.44 -15.79
N PRO A 198 4.29 -2.95 -16.30
CA PRO A 198 4.73 -2.63 -17.67
C PRO A 198 3.71 -3.03 -18.73
N GLU A 199 2.88 -4.05 -18.45
CA GLU A 199 1.77 -4.47 -19.30
C GLU A 199 0.66 -3.42 -19.45
N LEU A 200 0.59 -2.45 -18.53
CA LEU A 200 -0.37 -1.35 -18.54
C LEU A 200 0.28 0.01 -18.91
N ALA A 201 1.60 0.03 -19.05
CA ALA A 201 2.32 1.22 -19.48
C ALA A 201 1.99 1.49 -20.95
N THR A 202 1.27 2.57 -21.23
CA THR A 202 1.03 3.02 -22.61
C THR A 202 2.30 3.72 -23.09
N PRO A 203 2.83 3.42 -24.29
CA PRO A 203 3.86 4.24 -24.90
C PRO A 203 3.36 5.69 -24.99
N LEU A 204 4.15 6.63 -24.50
CA LEU A 204 3.91 8.07 -24.64
C LEU A 204 4.21 8.52 -26.07
#